data_b489be801c297ab34b0a578c17bb6b08
#
_entry.id   b489be801c297ab34b0a578c17bb6b08
#
_cell.length_a   1.000
_cell.length_b   1.000
_cell.length_c   1.000
_cell.angle_alpha   90.00
_cell.angle_beta   90.00
_cell.angle_gamma   90.00
#
_symmetry.space_group_name_H-M   'P 1'
#
loop_
_entity.id
_entity.type
_entity.pdbx_description
1 polymer ?
#
loop_
_entity_poly.entity_id
_entity_poly.type
_entity_poly.pdbx_seq_one_letter_code
_entity_poly.pdbx_strand_id
1 'polypeptide(L)'
;MQICHRDLKLENTLLDGSPAPRLKICDFGYSKSSLLHSKPKSTVGTPAYIAPEVLSRREYDGKTADVWSCGVTLYVMLVGGYPFEDPDDPKNFRKTIGRIMSIQYKIPEYVHVSQDCKQLLASIFVANPAKRITMREIRNHPWFLKNLPRELTEAAQAMYYKRDNSAPTYSVQSVEEIMKIVEEAQKPPPSTTPVAGFGWAEEDEQEDGKKPEEEAEEEDEEDEYEKQLNEVRASGEFHIS
;
A
#
# COMPACT_ATOMS: atom_id res chain seq x y z
N MET A 1 -16.33 2.99 -6.67
CA MET A 1 -16.03 2.11 -5.51
C MET A 1 -15.15 2.85 -4.53
N GLN A 2 -15.36 2.64 -3.25
CA GLN A 2 -14.52 3.26 -2.20
C GLN A 2 -13.63 2.17 -1.62
N ILE A 3 -12.49 1.96 -2.24
CA ILE A 3 -11.53 0.92 -1.87
C ILE A 3 -10.35 1.59 -1.16
N CYS A 4 -9.88 0.99 -0.06
CA CYS A 4 -8.60 1.27 0.55
C CYS A 4 -7.67 0.08 0.27
N HIS A 5 -6.43 0.37 -0.07
CA HIS A 5 -5.43 -0.61 -0.47
C HIS A 5 -4.79 -1.28 0.75
N ARG A 6 -4.35 -0.47 1.72
CA ARG A 6 -3.74 -0.83 3.00
C ARG A 6 -2.31 -1.38 2.95
N ASP A 7 -1.74 -1.49 1.74
CA ASP A 7 -0.34 -1.84 1.53
C ASP A 7 0.24 -1.07 0.34
N LEU A 8 -0.02 0.26 0.31
CA LEU A 8 0.61 1.13 -0.67
C LEU A 8 2.08 1.34 -0.30
N LYS A 9 2.95 0.89 -1.20
CA LYS A 9 4.41 1.01 -1.09
C LYS A 9 5.04 1.11 -2.47
N LEU A 10 6.32 1.46 -2.52
CA LEU A 10 7.02 1.64 -3.78
C LEU A 10 7.06 0.33 -4.58
N GLU A 11 7.25 -0.80 -3.92
CA GLU A 11 7.34 -2.15 -4.46
C GLU A 11 6.03 -2.56 -5.16
N ASN A 12 4.88 -2.10 -4.64
CA ASN A 12 3.55 -2.33 -5.21
C ASN A 12 3.16 -1.28 -6.27
N THR A 13 4.13 -0.46 -6.71
CA THR A 13 3.91 0.64 -7.66
C THR A 13 4.74 0.38 -8.92
N LEU A 14 4.10 -0.15 -9.95
CA LEU A 14 4.73 -0.59 -11.19
C LEU A 14 4.55 0.42 -12.32
N LEU A 15 5.41 0.36 -13.34
CA LEU A 15 5.28 1.09 -14.59
C LEU A 15 4.93 0.12 -15.72
N ASP A 16 4.05 0.52 -16.64
CA ASP A 16 3.54 -0.37 -17.70
C ASP A 16 4.50 -0.57 -18.89
N GLY A 17 5.72 -0.04 -18.82
CA GLY A 17 6.74 -0.23 -19.86
C GLY A 17 6.46 0.48 -21.20
N SER A 18 5.40 1.29 -21.31
CA SER A 18 5.13 2.08 -22.50
C SER A 18 6.15 3.23 -22.66
N PRO A 19 6.32 3.84 -23.86
CA PRO A 19 7.19 5.01 -24.06
C PRO A 19 6.85 6.21 -23.17
N ALA A 20 5.58 6.34 -22.76
CA ALA A 20 5.10 7.26 -21.75
C ALA A 20 4.53 6.43 -20.60
N PRO A 21 5.39 5.92 -19.70
CA PRO A 21 4.98 4.90 -18.74
C PRO A 21 3.91 5.42 -17.78
N ARG A 22 2.89 4.58 -17.58
CA ARG A 22 1.81 4.82 -16.63
C ARG A 22 2.02 3.98 -15.39
N LEU A 23 1.74 4.57 -14.25
CA LEU A 23 1.79 3.90 -12.98
C LEU A 23 0.62 2.92 -12.85
N LYS A 24 0.92 1.72 -12.37
CA LYS A 24 -0.01 0.65 -12.02
C LYS A 24 0.21 0.24 -10.58
N ILE A 25 -0.86 0.22 -9.81
CA ILE A 25 -0.84 -0.31 -8.45
C ILE A 25 -1.17 -1.80 -8.53
N CYS A 26 -0.38 -2.64 -7.88
CA CYS A 26 -0.57 -4.09 -7.77
C CYS A 26 -0.78 -4.51 -6.32
N ASP A 27 -1.00 -5.80 -6.11
CA ASP A 27 -1.21 -6.44 -4.81
C ASP A 27 -2.36 -5.86 -3.98
N PHE A 28 -3.57 -6.31 -4.28
CA PHE A 28 -4.79 -5.94 -3.56
C PHE A 28 -5.16 -6.96 -2.47
N GLY A 29 -4.22 -7.82 -2.02
CA GLY A 29 -4.45 -8.87 -1.03
C GLY A 29 -5.05 -8.36 0.28
N TYR A 30 -4.59 -7.20 0.74
CA TYR A 30 -5.11 -6.55 1.95
C TYR A 30 -6.24 -5.55 1.71
N SER A 31 -6.67 -5.33 0.47
CA SER A 31 -7.63 -4.26 0.16
C SER A 31 -9.02 -4.49 0.75
N LYS A 32 -9.70 -3.40 1.10
CA LYS A 32 -11.09 -3.42 1.58
C LYS A 32 -11.94 -2.33 0.92
N SER A 33 -13.20 -2.68 0.65
CA SER A 33 -14.22 -1.71 0.27
C SER A 33 -14.91 -1.15 1.51
N SER A 34 -14.90 0.18 1.68
CA SER A 34 -15.61 0.84 2.79
C SER A 34 -17.14 0.82 2.64
N LEU A 35 -17.65 0.44 1.46
CA LEU A 35 -19.09 0.29 1.21
C LEU A 35 -19.61 -1.11 1.58
N LEU A 36 -18.75 -2.13 1.44
CA LEU A 36 -19.13 -3.53 1.61
C LEU A 36 -18.69 -4.12 2.95
N HIS A 37 -17.78 -3.46 3.65
CA HIS A 37 -17.15 -3.99 4.86
C HIS A 37 -17.14 -2.93 5.98
N SER A 38 -17.13 -3.39 7.23
CA SER A 38 -16.84 -2.55 8.39
C SER A 38 -15.44 -1.93 8.28
N LYS A 39 -15.20 -0.85 9.04
CA LYS A 39 -13.87 -0.26 9.15
C LYS A 39 -12.84 -1.31 9.58
N PRO A 40 -11.64 -1.30 8.99
CA PRO A 40 -10.59 -2.26 9.36
C PRO A 40 -10.10 -2.03 10.79
N LYS A 41 -9.68 -3.12 11.44
CA LYS A 41 -9.07 -3.13 12.78
C LYS A 41 -7.71 -3.83 12.77
N SER A 42 -7.44 -4.63 11.73
CA SER A 42 -6.19 -5.38 11.61
C SER A 42 -5.03 -4.46 11.26
N THR A 43 -3.91 -4.68 11.91
CA THR A 43 -2.63 -4.09 11.51
C THR A 43 -2.09 -4.95 10.38
N VAL A 44 -2.09 -4.41 9.19
CA VAL A 44 -1.61 -5.06 7.96
C VAL A 44 -0.80 -4.04 7.16
N GLY A 45 0.08 -4.53 6.30
CA GLY A 45 0.93 -3.72 5.45
C GLY A 45 2.38 -3.71 5.93
N THR A 46 3.27 -3.17 5.12
CA THR A 46 4.71 -3.11 5.36
C THR A 46 5.03 -2.13 6.49
N PRO A 47 5.78 -2.52 7.53
CA PRO A 47 6.00 -1.75 8.76
C PRO A 47 6.39 -0.29 8.56
N ALA A 48 7.35 -0.01 7.66
CA ALA A 48 7.82 1.34 7.40
C ALA A 48 6.75 2.30 6.84
N TYR A 49 5.66 1.76 6.28
CA TYR A 49 4.57 2.50 5.65
C TYR A 49 3.31 2.62 6.51
N ILE A 50 3.28 1.99 7.70
CA ILE A 50 2.09 1.93 8.54
C ILE A 50 1.80 3.27 9.21
N ALA A 51 0.54 3.71 9.14
CA ALA A 51 0.08 4.95 9.76
C ALA A 51 -0.12 4.79 11.29
N PRO A 52 0.03 5.89 12.09
CA PRO A 52 -0.12 5.85 13.54
C PRO A 52 -1.43 5.22 14.02
N GLU A 53 -2.56 5.54 13.37
CA GLU A 53 -3.88 5.02 13.75
C GLU A 53 -4.02 3.52 13.52
N VAL A 54 -3.29 2.95 12.56
CA VAL A 54 -3.29 1.52 12.28
C VAL A 54 -2.60 0.75 13.41
N LEU A 55 -1.55 1.35 13.99
CA LEU A 55 -0.83 0.77 15.13
C LEU A 55 -1.70 0.63 16.38
N SER A 56 -2.82 1.37 16.49
CA SER A 56 -3.68 1.36 17.67
C SER A 56 -4.64 0.16 17.77
N ARG A 57 -4.77 -0.68 16.73
CA ARG A 57 -5.77 -1.78 16.62
C ARG A 57 -7.23 -1.35 16.83
N ARG A 58 -7.53 -0.07 16.76
CA ARG A 58 -8.90 0.44 16.75
C ARG A 58 -9.42 0.49 15.32
N GLU A 59 -10.72 0.71 15.17
CA GLU A 59 -11.27 0.98 13.84
C GLU A 59 -10.64 2.24 13.25
N TYR A 60 -10.14 2.15 12.04
CA TYR A 60 -9.53 3.27 11.32
C TYR A 60 -10.14 3.42 9.92
N ASP A 61 -9.98 4.59 9.34
CA ASP A 61 -10.32 4.82 7.93
C ASP A 61 -9.11 4.43 7.06
N GLY A 62 -9.24 3.32 6.32
CA GLY A 62 -8.17 2.84 5.46
C GLY A 62 -7.74 3.85 4.38
N LYS A 63 -8.61 4.78 3.97
CA LYS A 63 -8.25 5.81 2.99
C LYS A 63 -7.29 6.85 3.58
N THR A 64 -7.47 7.23 4.83
CA THR A 64 -6.55 8.15 5.50
C THR A 64 -5.22 7.47 5.79
N ALA A 65 -5.24 6.16 6.07
CA ALA A 65 -4.03 5.35 6.19
C ALA A 65 -3.29 5.24 4.85
N ASP A 66 -3.99 5.02 3.73
CA ASP A 66 -3.39 5.02 2.39
C ASP A 66 -2.75 6.38 2.03
N VAL A 67 -3.33 7.49 2.48
CA VAL A 67 -2.71 8.83 2.30
C VAL A 67 -1.37 8.92 3.02
N TRP A 68 -1.26 8.36 4.25
CA TRP A 68 0.01 8.29 4.96
C TRP A 68 1.05 7.48 4.18
N SER A 69 0.68 6.28 3.71
CA SER A 69 1.56 5.41 2.91
C SER A 69 2.01 6.08 1.61
N CYS A 70 1.15 6.87 0.95
CA CYS A 70 1.55 7.72 -0.19
C CYS A 70 2.61 8.75 0.21
N GLY A 71 2.52 9.32 1.42
CA GLY A 71 3.54 10.23 1.94
C GLY A 71 4.88 9.56 2.17
N VAL A 72 4.87 8.35 2.71
CA VAL A 72 6.10 7.55 2.87
C VAL A 72 6.70 7.22 1.50
N THR A 73 5.88 6.77 0.55
CA THR A 73 6.32 6.50 -0.83
C THR A 73 6.95 7.75 -1.47
N LEU A 74 6.31 8.91 -1.33
CA LEU A 74 6.86 10.17 -1.82
C LEU A 74 8.20 10.50 -1.16
N TYR A 75 8.30 10.32 0.15
CA TYR A 75 9.55 10.57 0.87
C TYR A 75 10.66 9.62 0.38
N VAL A 76 10.38 8.32 0.24
CA VAL A 76 11.34 7.33 -0.28
C VAL A 76 11.83 7.72 -1.68
N MET A 77 10.93 8.15 -2.58
CA MET A 77 11.30 8.61 -3.92
C MET A 77 12.19 9.86 -3.90
N LEU A 78 12.05 10.74 -2.91
CA LEU A 78 12.82 11.98 -2.81
C LEU A 78 14.17 11.79 -2.10
N VAL A 79 14.25 10.90 -1.13
CA VAL A 79 15.37 10.78 -0.19
C VAL A 79 16.16 9.49 -0.39
N GLY A 80 15.53 8.42 -0.86
CA GLY A 80 16.13 7.10 -1.02
C GLY A 80 16.23 6.31 0.30
N GLY A 81 15.46 6.68 1.32
CA GLY A 81 15.38 6.00 2.62
C GLY A 81 14.05 6.27 3.29
N TYR A 82 13.73 5.55 4.36
CA TYR A 82 12.45 5.69 5.05
C TYR A 82 12.44 6.87 6.03
N PRO A 83 11.30 7.60 6.15
CA PRO A 83 11.24 8.82 6.96
C PRO A 83 11.40 8.58 8.46
N PHE A 84 10.95 7.43 8.96
CA PHE A 84 10.83 7.14 10.39
C PHE A 84 11.82 6.09 10.90
N GLU A 85 12.56 5.42 10.02
CA GLU A 85 13.61 4.50 10.42
C GLU A 85 14.78 5.23 11.07
N ASP A 86 15.46 4.53 11.99
CA ASP A 86 16.71 5.00 12.54
C ASP A 86 17.85 4.60 11.59
N PRO A 87 18.56 5.56 10.97
CA PRO A 87 19.64 5.21 10.05
C PRO A 87 20.79 4.44 10.72
N ASP A 88 20.96 4.57 12.05
CA ASP A 88 21.98 3.85 12.81
C ASP A 88 21.51 2.46 13.27
N ASP A 89 20.18 2.19 13.24
CA ASP A 89 19.58 0.95 13.72
C ASP A 89 18.26 0.68 12.98
N PRO A 90 18.31 0.44 11.64
CA PRO A 90 17.10 0.38 10.78
C PRO A 90 16.17 -0.80 11.10
N LYS A 91 16.72 -1.90 11.67
CA LYS A 91 15.92 -3.06 12.09
C LYS A 91 15.23 -2.89 13.45
N ASN A 92 15.38 -1.76 14.13
CA ASN A 92 14.75 -1.50 15.42
C ASN A 92 13.33 -0.95 15.24
N PHE A 93 12.37 -1.85 15.05
CA PHE A 93 10.97 -1.49 14.86
C PHE A 93 10.37 -0.70 16.04
N ARG A 94 10.83 -0.94 17.27
CA ARG A 94 10.37 -0.16 18.42
C ARG A 94 10.72 1.32 18.29
N LYS A 95 11.93 1.63 17.83
CA LYS A 95 12.34 3.02 17.56
C LYS A 95 11.53 3.61 16.39
N THR A 96 11.34 2.82 15.33
CA THR A 96 10.53 3.23 14.17
C THR A 96 9.09 3.56 14.59
N ILE A 97 8.44 2.69 15.38
CA ILE A 97 7.11 2.94 15.94
C ILE A 97 7.09 4.23 16.76
N GLY A 98 8.06 4.42 17.66
CA GLY A 98 8.19 5.63 18.46
C GLY A 98 8.29 6.90 17.62
N ARG A 99 9.08 6.86 16.54
CA ARG A 99 9.22 7.98 15.59
C ARG A 99 7.94 8.23 14.78
N ILE A 100 7.25 7.18 14.34
CA ILE A 100 5.94 7.30 13.67
C ILE A 100 4.94 8.00 14.59
N MET A 101 4.81 7.53 15.82
CA MET A 101 3.86 8.06 16.80
C MET A 101 4.13 9.51 17.16
N SER A 102 5.40 9.91 17.24
CA SER A 102 5.85 11.27 17.55
C SER A 102 6.13 12.15 16.32
N ILE A 103 5.90 11.63 15.11
CA ILE A 103 6.14 12.33 13.83
C ILE A 103 7.58 12.84 13.71
N GLN A 104 8.54 12.05 14.16
CA GLN A 104 9.96 12.41 14.11
C GLN A 104 10.58 11.95 12.79
N TYR A 105 10.61 12.83 11.80
CA TYR A 105 11.32 12.63 10.55
C TYR A 105 12.13 13.86 10.18
N LYS A 106 13.14 13.69 9.33
CA LYS A 106 13.99 14.78 8.87
C LYS A 106 14.30 14.59 7.38
N ILE A 107 14.14 15.63 6.58
CA ILE A 107 14.67 15.64 5.21
C ILE A 107 16.14 16.01 5.29
N PRO A 108 17.07 15.16 4.79
CA PRO A 108 18.50 15.45 4.83
C PRO A 108 18.84 16.74 4.07
N GLU A 109 19.85 17.45 4.53
CA GLU A 109 20.23 18.76 3.95
C GLU A 109 20.71 18.67 2.49
N TYR A 110 21.25 17.53 2.10
CA TYR A 110 21.67 17.27 0.71
C TYR A 110 20.51 17.03 -0.25
N VAL A 111 19.28 16.81 0.27
CA VAL A 111 18.08 16.63 -0.54
C VAL A 111 17.36 17.95 -0.73
N HIS A 112 17.46 18.48 -1.94
CA HIS A 112 16.88 19.78 -2.28
C HIS A 112 15.43 19.63 -2.75
N VAL A 113 14.48 19.89 -1.85
CA VAL A 113 13.04 19.90 -2.14
C VAL A 113 12.45 21.31 -1.96
N SER A 114 11.43 21.64 -2.74
CA SER A 114 10.75 22.93 -2.65
C SER A 114 10.01 23.08 -1.31
N GLN A 115 9.71 24.31 -0.93
CA GLN A 115 8.92 24.58 0.28
C GLN A 115 7.52 23.98 0.18
N ASP A 116 6.90 24.03 -1.01
CA ASP A 116 5.59 23.40 -1.24
C ASP A 116 5.64 21.86 -1.02
N CYS A 117 6.73 21.21 -1.43
CA CYS A 117 6.92 19.77 -1.17
C CYS A 117 7.02 19.47 0.32
N LYS A 118 7.79 20.27 1.07
CA LYS A 118 7.91 20.15 2.53
C LYS A 118 6.56 20.35 3.21
N GLN A 119 5.75 21.31 2.76
CA GLN A 119 4.42 21.55 3.28
C GLN A 119 3.47 20.39 3.00
N LEU A 120 3.53 19.80 1.80
CA LEU A 120 2.73 18.62 1.48
C LEU A 120 3.08 17.46 2.40
N LEU A 121 4.36 17.12 2.55
CA LEU A 121 4.81 16.06 3.46
C LEU A 121 4.36 16.32 4.91
N ALA A 122 4.51 17.56 5.40
CA ALA A 122 4.07 17.94 6.73
C ALA A 122 2.53 17.84 6.91
N SER A 123 1.76 18.04 5.84
CA SER A 123 0.30 17.89 5.85
C SER A 123 -0.15 16.43 5.79
N ILE A 124 0.68 15.55 5.21
CA ILE A 124 0.45 14.10 5.17
C ILE A 124 0.87 13.46 6.49
N PHE A 125 2.07 13.79 7.01
CA PHE A 125 2.60 13.22 8.24
C PHE A 125 1.99 13.89 9.47
N VAL A 126 0.68 13.71 9.65
CA VAL A 126 -0.10 14.17 10.79
C VAL A 126 -0.63 12.95 11.53
N ALA A 127 -0.31 12.81 12.83
CA ALA A 127 -0.69 11.65 13.64
C ALA A 127 -2.22 11.47 13.71
N ASN A 128 -2.96 12.57 13.93
CA ASN A 128 -4.42 12.53 13.97
C ASN A 128 -5.00 12.41 12.55
N PRO A 129 -5.60 11.27 12.17
CA PRO A 129 -6.11 11.05 10.83
C PRO A 129 -7.23 12.03 10.42
N ALA A 130 -7.97 12.57 11.38
CA ALA A 130 -9.02 13.57 11.12
C ALA A 130 -8.47 14.95 10.73
N LYS A 131 -7.20 15.21 11.04
CA LYS A 131 -6.48 16.47 10.69
C LYS A 131 -5.52 16.28 9.53
N ARG A 132 -5.29 15.03 9.09
CA ARG A 132 -4.43 14.70 7.96
C ARG A 132 -5.08 15.18 6.67
N ILE A 133 -4.25 15.70 5.76
CA ILE A 133 -4.69 16.10 4.42
C ILE A 133 -5.42 14.95 3.71
N THR A 134 -6.50 15.26 3.04
CA THR A 134 -7.26 14.29 2.24
C THR A 134 -6.74 14.19 0.81
N MET A 135 -7.05 13.12 0.10
CA MET A 135 -6.70 12.95 -1.30
C MET A 135 -7.29 14.08 -2.18
N ARG A 136 -8.44 14.64 -1.81
CA ARG A 136 -9.04 15.79 -2.49
C ARG A 136 -8.20 17.05 -2.31
N GLU A 137 -7.71 17.30 -1.11
CA GLU A 137 -6.85 18.46 -0.81
C GLU A 137 -5.47 18.31 -1.44
N ILE A 138 -4.90 17.08 -1.49
CA ILE A 138 -3.65 16.81 -2.21
C ILE A 138 -3.77 17.20 -3.68
N ARG A 139 -4.88 16.87 -4.34
CA ARG A 139 -5.13 17.24 -5.74
C ARG A 139 -5.16 18.75 -5.98
N ASN A 140 -5.46 19.54 -4.97
CA ASN A 140 -5.50 20.99 -5.01
C ASN A 140 -4.23 21.64 -4.40
N HIS A 141 -3.27 20.83 -3.92
CA HIS A 141 -2.07 21.34 -3.31
C HIS A 141 -1.13 21.98 -4.34
N PRO A 142 -0.50 23.14 -4.07
CA PRO A 142 0.36 23.84 -5.02
C PRO A 142 1.48 22.98 -5.59
N TRP A 143 2.10 22.13 -4.78
CA TRP A 143 3.14 21.20 -5.21
C TRP A 143 2.62 20.21 -6.26
N PHE A 144 1.43 19.64 -6.04
CA PHE A 144 0.81 18.68 -6.95
C PHE A 144 0.43 19.32 -8.29
N LEU A 145 -0.09 20.54 -8.25
CA LEU A 145 -0.58 21.24 -9.45
C LEU A 145 0.54 21.84 -10.31
N LYS A 146 1.73 22.08 -9.75
CA LYS A 146 2.80 22.85 -10.39
C LYS A 146 3.22 22.31 -11.76
N ASN A 147 3.31 21.01 -11.93
CA ASN A 147 3.73 20.36 -13.18
C ASN A 147 2.76 19.23 -13.57
N LEU A 148 1.48 19.36 -13.20
CA LEU A 148 0.47 18.34 -13.47
C LEU A 148 0.25 18.21 -14.98
N PRO A 149 0.45 17.01 -15.57
CA PRO A 149 0.11 16.76 -16.96
C PRO A 149 -1.37 17.05 -17.24
N ARG A 150 -1.67 17.58 -18.42
CA ARG A 150 -3.03 18.02 -18.79
C ARG A 150 -4.06 16.89 -18.66
N GLU A 151 -3.67 15.67 -19.01
CA GLU A 151 -4.49 14.47 -18.91
C GLU A 151 -4.85 14.06 -17.48
N LEU A 152 -4.09 14.51 -16.49
CA LEU A 152 -4.35 14.25 -15.07
C LEU A 152 -5.13 15.36 -14.37
N THR A 153 -5.47 16.43 -15.09
CA THR A 153 -6.34 17.48 -14.53
C THR A 153 -7.73 16.95 -14.23
N GLU A 154 -8.41 17.51 -13.23
CA GLU A 154 -9.77 17.10 -12.84
C GLU A 154 -10.76 17.17 -14.02
N ALA A 155 -10.64 18.21 -14.86
CA ALA A 155 -11.47 18.36 -16.04
C ALA A 155 -11.25 17.24 -17.07
N ALA A 156 -9.97 16.89 -17.36
CA ALA A 156 -9.65 15.80 -18.29
C ALA A 156 -10.09 14.45 -17.73
N GLN A 157 -9.88 14.22 -16.45
CA GLN A 157 -10.31 12.99 -15.77
C GLN A 157 -11.86 12.89 -15.73
N ALA A 158 -12.56 13.99 -15.49
CA ALA A 158 -14.01 14.01 -15.53
C ALA A 158 -14.57 13.69 -16.93
N MET A 159 -13.89 14.14 -17.99
CA MET A 159 -14.25 13.74 -19.37
C MET A 159 -13.94 12.27 -19.64
N TYR A 160 -12.79 11.79 -19.21
CA TYR A 160 -12.36 10.40 -19.42
C TYR A 160 -13.24 9.40 -18.68
N TYR A 161 -13.66 9.74 -17.45
CA TYR A 161 -14.54 8.91 -16.62
C TYR A 161 -16.04 9.25 -16.75
N LYS A 162 -16.39 10.18 -17.64
CA LYS A 162 -17.80 10.32 -18.02
C LYS A 162 -18.24 9.01 -18.66
N ARG A 163 -18.86 8.16 -17.86
CA ARG A 163 -19.53 6.96 -18.35
C ARG A 163 -20.75 7.42 -19.16
N ASP A 164 -20.54 7.59 -20.43
CA ASP A 164 -21.60 7.42 -21.37
C ASP A 164 -21.92 5.92 -21.38
N ASN A 165 -23.20 5.54 -21.21
CA ASN A 165 -23.61 4.14 -21.28
C ASN A 165 -23.30 3.49 -22.66
N SER A 166 -22.82 4.26 -23.62
CA SER A 166 -22.30 3.85 -24.91
C SER A 166 -20.76 3.75 -24.98
N ALA A 167 -20.03 4.14 -23.92
CA ALA A 167 -18.59 4.06 -23.94
C ALA A 167 -18.12 2.59 -23.94
N PRO A 168 -17.19 2.20 -24.84
CA PRO A 168 -16.65 0.86 -24.84
C PRO A 168 -16.05 0.57 -23.46
N THR A 169 -16.46 -0.51 -22.84
CA THR A 169 -15.81 -1.04 -21.66
C THR A 169 -14.35 -1.32 -22.05
N TYR A 170 -13.38 -0.76 -21.34
CA TYR A 170 -11.95 -1.02 -21.58
C TYR A 170 -11.55 -2.47 -21.31
N SER A 171 -12.47 -3.29 -20.83
CA SER A 171 -12.36 -4.72 -20.77
C SER A 171 -12.81 -5.30 -22.12
N VAL A 172 -11.95 -6.12 -22.71
CA VAL A 172 -12.28 -6.93 -23.89
C VAL A 172 -13.33 -8.00 -23.54
N GLN A 173 -13.58 -8.21 -22.26
CA GLN A 173 -14.51 -9.20 -21.71
C GLN A 173 -15.82 -8.55 -21.29
N SER A 174 -16.91 -9.21 -21.63
CA SER A 174 -18.25 -8.82 -21.14
C SER A 174 -18.40 -9.12 -19.64
N VAL A 175 -19.34 -8.46 -18.97
CA VAL A 175 -19.65 -8.76 -17.56
C VAL A 175 -20.03 -10.23 -17.37
N GLU A 176 -20.74 -10.83 -18.36
CA GLU A 176 -21.15 -12.23 -18.35
C GLU A 176 -19.94 -13.16 -18.41
N GLU A 177 -18.94 -12.86 -19.26
CA GLU A 177 -17.69 -13.62 -19.32
C GLU A 177 -16.88 -13.51 -18.03
N ILE A 178 -16.80 -12.32 -17.43
CA ILE A 178 -16.12 -12.12 -16.15
C ILE A 178 -16.80 -12.92 -15.04
N MET A 179 -18.14 -12.86 -14.96
CA MET A 179 -18.90 -13.63 -13.96
C MET A 179 -18.74 -15.13 -14.15
N LYS A 180 -18.68 -15.62 -15.37
CA LYS A 180 -18.43 -17.03 -15.67
C LYS A 180 -17.03 -17.48 -15.19
N ILE A 181 -16.00 -16.66 -15.43
CA ILE A 181 -14.63 -16.92 -14.92
C ILE A 181 -14.62 -16.98 -13.39
N VAL A 182 -15.33 -16.06 -12.72
CA VAL A 182 -15.45 -16.05 -11.26
C VAL A 182 -16.15 -17.30 -10.75
N GLU A 183 -17.24 -17.72 -11.39
CA GLU A 183 -17.97 -18.95 -11.04
C GLU A 183 -17.12 -20.20 -11.29
N GLU A 184 -16.36 -20.24 -12.37
CA GLU A 184 -15.43 -21.34 -12.65
C GLU A 184 -14.30 -21.41 -11.63
N ALA A 185 -13.74 -20.27 -11.22
CA ALA A 185 -12.69 -20.20 -10.20
C ALA A 185 -13.18 -20.57 -8.79
N GLN A 186 -14.48 -20.48 -8.51
CA GLN A 186 -15.06 -20.90 -7.25
C GLN A 186 -15.31 -22.43 -7.17
N LYS A 187 -15.26 -23.13 -8.31
CA LYS A 187 -15.41 -24.59 -8.33
C LYS A 187 -14.05 -25.22 -8.02
N PRO A 188 -13.97 -26.15 -7.07
CA PRO A 188 -12.73 -26.88 -6.86
C PRO A 188 -12.34 -27.59 -8.17
N PRO A 189 -11.06 -27.63 -8.53
CA PRO A 189 -10.63 -28.34 -9.72
C PRO A 189 -11.12 -29.79 -9.65
N PRO A 190 -11.64 -30.37 -10.75
CA PRO A 190 -12.00 -31.77 -10.78
C PRO A 190 -10.76 -32.56 -10.32
N SER A 191 -10.96 -33.47 -9.34
CA SER A 191 -9.89 -34.36 -8.92
C SER A 191 -9.37 -35.09 -10.17
N THR A 192 -8.26 -34.65 -10.69
CA THR A 192 -7.57 -35.31 -11.79
C THR A 192 -6.99 -36.58 -11.25
N THR A 193 -7.68 -37.70 -11.50
CA THR A 193 -6.98 -38.98 -11.58
C THR A 193 -5.84 -38.78 -12.59
N PRO A 194 -4.60 -39.18 -12.27
CA PRO A 194 -3.47 -38.96 -13.16
C PRO A 194 -3.77 -39.63 -14.50
N VAL A 195 -3.91 -38.84 -15.56
CA VAL A 195 -3.89 -39.38 -16.92
C VAL A 195 -2.42 -39.72 -17.21
N ALA A 196 -2.12 -40.99 -17.15
CA ALA A 196 -0.86 -41.54 -17.58
C ALA A 196 -0.59 -41.08 -19.03
N GLY A 197 0.42 -40.24 -19.24
CA GLY A 197 0.81 -39.94 -20.60
C GLY A 197 1.54 -38.66 -20.92
N PHE A 198 1.88 -37.80 -19.95
CA PHE A 198 2.89 -36.76 -20.17
C PHE A 198 3.91 -36.85 -19.05
N GLY A 199 5.07 -37.45 -19.37
CA GLY A 199 6.13 -37.69 -18.41
C GLY A 199 6.81 -36.40 -17.98
N TRP A 200 6.41 -35.90 -16.87
CA TRP A 200 7.30 -35.31 -15.88
C TRP A 200 7.52 -36.44 -14.88
N ALA A 201 8.70 -37.00 -14.87
CA ALA A 201 9.09 -38.00 -13.90
C ALA A 201 8.89 -37.41 -12.52
N GLU A 202 8.02 -38.05 -11.72
CA GLU A 202 8.08 -37.95 -10.26
C GLU A 202 9.40 -38.64 -9.87
N GLU A 203 10.46 -37.87 -9.73
CA GLU A 203 11.52 -38.24 -8.82
C GLU A 203 11.01 -37.87 -7.43
N ASP A 204 10.74 -38.89 -6.63
CA ASP A 204 10.60 -38.82 -5.18
C ASP A 204 11.90 -38.25 -4.59
N GLU A 205 12.08 -36.96 -4.65
CA GLU A 205 12.94 -36.23 -3.75
C GLU A 205 12.06 -35.71 -2.61
N GLN A 206 12.36 -36.18 -1.42
CA GLN A 206 11.96 -35.54 -0.19
C GLN A 206 12.54 -34.13 -0.23
N GLU A 207 11.78 -33.18 -0.79
CA GLU A 207 12.09 -31.77 -0.62
C GLU A 207 11.89 -31.43 0.85
N ASP A 208 13.01 -31.32 1.53
CA ASP A 208 13.17 -30.43 2.66
C ASP A 208 12.71 -29.04 2.19
N GLY A 209 11.50 -28.66 2.63
CA GLY A 209 10.88 -27.39 2.24
C GLY A 209 11.67 -26.20 2.78
N LYS A 210 12.74 -25.84 2.09
CA LYS A 210 13.33 -24.51 2.19
C LYS A 210 12.47 -23.59 1.32
N LYS A 211 11.60 -22.78 1.94
CA LYS A 211 11.10 -21.54 1.35
C LYS A 211 12.29 -20.73 0.83
N PRO A 212 12.14 -19.96 -0.26
CA PRO A 212 13.17 -19.01 -0.68
C PRO A 212 13.60 -18.16 0.52
N GLU A 213 14.90 -17.97 0.69
CA GLU A 213 15.44 -17.26 1.86
C GLU A 213 14.87 -15.85 2.03
N GLU A 214 14.52 -15.18 0.94
CA GLU A 214 13.88 -13.85 0.96
C GLU A 214 12.45 -13.88 1.54
N GLU A 215 11.60 -14.88 1.19
CA GLU A 215 10.25 -15.01 1.77
C GLU A 215 10.29 -15.40 3.25
N ALA A 216 11.26 -16.20 3.66
CA ALA A 216 11.45 -16.59 5.05
C ALA A 216 11.97 -15.41 5.90
N GLU A 217 12.86 -14.58 5.37
CA GLU A 217 13.33 -13.37 6.06
C GLU A 217 12.22 -12.31 6.21
N GLU A 218 11.34 -12.15 5.20
CA GLU A 218 10.20 -11.23 5.31
C GLU A 218 9.15 -11.72 6.35
N GLU A 219 8.83 -13.02 6.40
CA GLU A 219 7.91 -13.57 7.41
C GLU A 219 8.49 -13.44 8.82
N ASP A 220 9.78 -13.71 9.03
CA ASP A 220 10.44 -13.57 10.33
C ASP A 220 10.51 -12.10 10.79
N GLU A 221 10.73 -11.14 9.87
CA GLU A 221 10.72 -9.71 10.16
C GLU A 221 9.31 -9.19 10.50
N GLU A 222 8.24 -9.69 9.84
CA GLU A 222 6.86 -9.35 10.17
C GLU A 222 6.46 -9.87 11.57
N ASP A 223 6.85 -11.09 11.92
CA ASP A 223 6.58 -11.68 13.23
C ASP A 223 7.31 -10.92 14.36
N GLU A 224 8.56 -10.52 14.13
CA GLU A 224 9.34 -9.72 15.08
C GLU A 224 8.75 -8.32 15.26
N TYR A 225 8.30 -7.70 14.16
CA TYR A 225 7.60 -6.41 14.21
C TYR A 225 6.30 -6.49 15.03
N GLU A 226 5.46 -7.51 14.81
CA GLU A 226 4.21 -7.70 15.58
C GLU A 226 4.51 -7.88 17.08
N LYS A 227 5.57 -8.61 17.42
CA LYS A 227 6.02 -8.81 18.79
C LYS A 227 6.43 -7.49 19.43
N GLN A 228 7.30 -6.72 18.79
CA GLN A 228 7.74 -5.41 19.28
C GLN A 228 6.57 -4.41 19.37
N LEU A 229 5.64 -4.43 18.43
CA LEU A 229 4.44 -3.63 18.46
C LEU A 229 3.55 -3.95 19.67
N ASN A 230 3.41 -5.24 20.02
CA ASN A 230 2.66 -5.66 21.19
C ASN A 230 3.34 -5.25 22.50
N GLU A 231 4.67 -5.29 22.56
CA GLU A 231 5.45 -4.82 23.70
C GLU A 231 5.29 -3.30 23.92
N VAL A 232 5.40 -2.51 22.85
CA VAL A 232 5.19 -1.05 22.89
C VAL A 232 3.78 -0.70 23.37
N ARG A 233 2.77 -1.46 22.94
CA ARG A 233 1.39 -1.26 23.39
C ARG A 233 1.19 -1.62 24.86
N ALA A 234 1.84 -2.71 25.31
CA ALA A 234 1.75 -3.15 26.71
C ALA A 234 2.45 -2.18 27.66
N SER A 235 3.51 -1.49 27.20
CA SER A 235 4.21 -0.48 28.00
C SER A 235 3.42 0.79 28.27
N GLY A 236 2.37 1.07 27.44
CA GLY A 236 1.56 2.31 27.56
C GLY A 236 2.33 3.60 27.22
N GLU A 237 3.51 3.49 26.61
CA GLU A 237 4.37 4.65 26.31
C GLU A 237 3.78 5.62 25.28
N PHE A 238 2.84 5.15 24.46
CA PHE A 238 2.27 5.97 23.39
C PHE A 238 0.75 5.99 23.44
N HIS A 239 0.19 7.12 23.84
CA HIS A 239 -1.25 7.40 23.74
C HIS A 239 -1.54 8.23 22.48
N ILE A 240 -2.39 7.71 21.60
CA ILE A 240 -2.98 8.50 20.50
C ILE A 240 -4.18 9.25 21.10
N SER A 241 -4.05 10.54 21.25
CA SER A 241 -5.13 11.46 21.67
C SER A 241 -5.99 11.87 20.49
#